data_11840104a3ff5c1687cee2bde1ad28bf
#
_entry.id   11840104a3ff5c1687cee2bde1ad28bf
#
_cell.length_a   1.000
_cell.length_b   1.000
_cell.length_c   1.000
_cell.angle_alpha   90.00
_cell.angle_beta   90.00
_cell.angle_gamma   90.00
#
_symmetry.space_group_name_H-M   'P 1'
#
loop_
_entity.id
_entity.type
_entity.pdbx_description
1 polymer ?
#
loop_
_entity_poly.entity_id
_entity_poly.type
_entity_poly.pdbx_seq_one_letter_code
_entity_poly.pdbx_strand_id
1 'polypeptide(L)'
;MSIFSKFKLNYFNRLVLTINVIFLLVAYCVYLNKIFTPTEIPYLNFLSIGFPIIFVLVLFFLGYWLLISWKHFLVVLFLSSGLVYPIYLSYPLIQFNNKPTKEINLSVLTFNTHGFKEEGTKELLIKNKSDIMLLQEAYEGQQKKLKNEEFKDY
;
A
#
# COMPACT_ATOMS: atom_id res chain seq x y z
N MET A 1 -1.83 47.42 -8.03
CA MET A 1 -2.51 46.82 -6.89
C MET A 1 -2.05 45.38 -6.80
N SER A 2 -1.17 45.07 -5.81
CA SER A 2 -0.40 43.82 -5.75
C SER A 2 -1.30 42.60 -5.56
N ILE A 3 -1.11 41.60 -6.42
CA ILE A 3 -1.78 40.28 -6.36
C ILE A 3 -1.56 39.61 -4.98
N PHE A 4 -0.45 39.93 -4.31
CA PHE A 4 -0.08 39.40 -2.99
C PHE A 4 -0.90 39.94 -1.80
N SER A 5 -1.58 41.09 -1.94
CA SER A 5 -2.38 41.65 -0.82
C SER A 5 -3.67 40.88 -0.52
N LYS A 6 -4.14 40.01 -1.44
CA LYS A 6 -5.36 39.20 -1.29
C LYS A 6 -5.15 37.84 -0.59
N PHE A 7 -3.93 37.51 -0.15
CA PHE A 7 -3.58 36.25 0.52
C PHE A 7 -3.48 36.36 2.05
N LYS A 8 -4.05 37.41 2.68
CA LYS A 8 -4.05 37.50 4.14
C LYS A 8 -4.97 36.44 4.75
N LEU A 9 -4.38 35.28 5.02
CA LEU A 9 -5.01 34.28 5.89
C LEU A 9 -5.00 34.81 7.34
N ASN A 10 -6.08 34.55 8.09
CA ASN A 10 -6.07 34.74 9.53
C ASN A 10 -5.06 33.77 10.20
N TYR A 11 -4.71 34.03 11.44
CA TYR A 11 -3.71 33.22 12.15
C TYR A 11 -4.05 31.72 12.16
N PHE A 12 -5.32 31.39 12.42
CA PHE A 12 -5.82 30.02 12.45
C PHE A 12 -5.64 29.33 11.09
N ASN A 13 -6.03 29.97 10.00
CA ASN A 13 -5.89 29.38 8.66
C ASN A 13 -4.42 29.19 8.25
N ARG A 14 -3.51 30.03 8.74
CA ARG A 14 -2.05 29.84 8.54
C ARG A 14 -1.58 28.58 9.26
N LEU A 15 -2.02 28.37 10.51
CA LEU A 15 -1.70 27.17 11.27
C LEU A 15 -2.20 25.92 10.56
N VAL A 16 -3.46 25.92 10.10
CA VAL A 16 -4.06 24.82 9.34
C VAL A 16 -3.28 24.54 8.06
N LEU A 17 -2.85 25.57 7.33
CA LEU A 17 -2.04 25.41 6.12
C LEU A 17 -0.67 24.79 6.44
N THR A 18 -0.02 25.23 7.50
CA THR A 18 1.28 24.68 7.94
C THR A 18 1.14 23.18 8.27
N ILE A 19 0.13 22.81 9.05
CA ILE A 19 -0.15 21.42 9.38
C ILE A 19 -0.41 20.62 8.10
N ASN A 20 -1.22 21.13 7.19
CA ASN A 20 -1.51 20.46 5.92
C ASN A 20 -0.24 20.23 5.09
N VAL A 21 0.65 21.23 5.01
CA VAL A 21 1.93 21.08 4.30
C VAL A 21 2.79 20.00 4.94
N ILE A 22 2.85 19.94 6.27
CA ILE A 22 3.59 18.90 7.00
C ILE A 22 3.03 17.51 6.64
N PHE A 23 1.70 17.32 6.67
CA PHE A 23 1.08 16.04 6.29
C PHE A 23 1.36 15.67 4.84
N LEU A 24 1.35 16.63 3.92
CA LEU A 24 1.72 16.39 2.51
C LEU A 24 3.18 15.94 2.40
N LEU A 25 4.11 16.60 3.08
CA LEU A 25 5.53 16.22 3.07
C LEU A 25 5.71 14.80 3.61
N VAL A 26 5.06 14.46 4.73
CA VAL A 26 5.10 13.12 5.32
C VAL A 26 4.51 12.09 4.34
N ALA A 27 3.38 12.41 3.68
CA ALA A 27 2.79 11.54 2.68
C ALA A 27 3.75 11.29 1.50
N TYR A 28 4.46 12.32 1.04
CA TYR A 28 5.44 12.18 -0.03
C TYR A 28 6.67 11.35 0.35
N CYS A 29 7.01 11.27 1.64
CA CYS A 29 8.11 10.39 2.09
C CYS A 29 7.88 8.90 1.76
N VAL A 30 6.64 8.48 1.47
CA VAL A 30 6.35 7.12 1.01
C VAL A 30 7.09 6.78 -0.30
N TYR A 31 7.35 7.78 -1.16
CA TYR A 31 8.13 7.56 -2.37
C TYR A 31 9.58 7.16 -2.12
N LEU A 32 10.13 7.48 -0.93
CA LEU A 32 11.49 7.10 -0.57
C LEU A 32 11.66 5.57 -0.48
N ASN A 33 10.58 4.81 -0.26
CA ASN A 33 10.61 3.34 -0.30
C ASN A 33 10.98 2.74 -1.67
N LYS A 34 10.98 3.56 -2.73
CA LYS A 34 11.51 3.14 -4.03
C LYS A 34 13.03 3.27 -4.14
N ILE A 35 13.62 4.09 -3.29
CA ILE A 35 15.05 4.43 -3.33
C ILE A 35 15.80 3.65 -2.25
N PHE A 36 15.23 3.57 -1.07
CA PHE A 36 15.82 2.92 0.08
C PHE A 36 15.19 1.56 0.33
N THR A 37 16.03 0.58 0.61
CA THR A 37 15.56 -0.76 0.97
C THR A 37 15.06 -0.81 2.42
N PRO A 38 14.17 -1.74 2.78
CA PRO A 38 13.71 -1.92 4.17
C PRO A 38 14.83 -2.17 5.18
N THR A 39 15.96 -2.71 4.72
CA THR A 39 17.13 -2.96 5.56
C THR A 39 17.92 -1.70 5.87
N GLU A 40 17.88 -0.70 4.97
CA GLU A 40 18.57 0.57 5.16
C GLU A 40 17.77 1.51 6.07
N ILE A 41 16.48 1.66 5.84
CA ILE A 41 15.60 2.54 6.63
C ILE A 41 14.28 1.83 6.96
N PRO A 42 14.25 0.99 8.01
CA PRO A 42 13.05 0.22 8.38
C PRO A 42 11.81 1.09 8.67
N TYR A 43 12.04 2.30 9.19
CA TYR A 43 10.96 3.21 9.59
C TYR A 43 10.09 3.70 8.40
N LEU A 44 10.64 3.72 7.18
CA LEU A 44 9.86 4.09 5.99
C LEU A 44 8.73 3.10 5.70
N ASN A 45 8.90 1.83 6.07
CA ASN A 45 7.84 0.84 5.89
C ASN A 45 6.63 1.10 6.79
N PHE A 46 6.86 1.55 8.03
CA PHE A 46 5.76 1.96 8.92
C PHE A 46 4.98 3.14 8.33
N LEU A 47 5.67 4.06 7.65
CA LEU A 47 5.02 5.16 6.96
C LEU A 47 4.13 4.66 5.81
N SER A 48 4.55 3.64 5.06
CA SER A 48 3.73 3.03 4.01
C SER A 48 2.47 2.37 4.57
N ILE A 49 2.58 1.69 5.71
CA ILE A 49 1.42 1.10 6.40
C ILE A 49 0.47 2.18 6.89
N GLY A 50 1.00 3.31 7.41
CA GLY A 50 0.23 4.46 7.87
C GLY A 50 -0.31 5.37 6.76
N PHE A 51 0.15 5.19 5.52
CA PHE A 51 -0.18 6.06 4.39
C PHE A 51 -1.69 6.26 4.15
N PRO A 52 -2.55 5.22 4.23
CA PRO A 52 -4.00 5.40 4.08
C PRO A 52 -4.60 6.40 5.05
N ILE A 53 -4.14 6.37 6.31
CA ILE A 53 -4.60 7.31 7.35
C ILE A 53 -4.18 8.74 7.00
N ILE A 54 -2.91 8.91 6.60
CA ILE A 54 -2.38 10.21 6.19
C ILE A 54 -3.16 10.74 4.98
N PHE A 55 -3.47 9.87 4.03
CA PHE A 55 -4.24 10.24 2.85
C PHE A 55 -5.65 10.71 3.20
N VAL A 56 -6.36 10.02 4.10
CA VAL A 56 -7.67 10.45 4.59
C VAL A 56 -7.58 11.84 5.24
N LEU A 57 -6.53 12.12 6.02
CA LEU A 57 -6.30 13.45 6.58
C LEU A 57 -6.08 14.51 5.50
N VAL A 58 -5.37 14.20 4.44
CA VAL A 58 -5.20 15.11 3.28
C VAL A 58 -6.56 15.42 2.64
N LEU A 59 -7.46 14.43 2.52
CA LEU A 59 -8.82 14.65 2.00
C LEU A 59 -9.64 15.57 2.93
N PHE A 60 -9.49 15.45 4.25
CA PHE A 60 -10.13 16.39 5.20
C PHE A 60 -9.60 17.81 5.00
N PHE A 61 -8.31 18.01 4.80
CA PHE A 61 -7.76 19.33 4.49
C PHE A 61 -8.27 19.88 3.16
N LEU A 62 -8.43 19.04 2.13
CA LEU A 62 -9.05 19.45 0.89
C LEU A 62 -10.49 19.93 1.10
N GLY A 63 -11.30 19.18 1.86
CA GLY A 63 -12.64 19.59 2.23
C GLY A 63 -12.67 20.92 2.99
N TYR A 64 -11.78 21.08 3.96
CA TYR A 64 -11.63 22.35 4.70
C TYR A 64 -11.33 23.52 3.76
N TRP A 65 -10.35 23.40 2.87
CA TRP A 65 -9.98 24.48 1.96
C TRP A 65 -11.05 24.76 0.91
N LEU A 66 -11.80 23.76 0.49
CA LEU A 66 -12.94 23.93 -0.41
C LEU A 66 -13.99 24.89 0.18
N LEU A 67 -14.22 24.80 1.51
CA LEU A 67 -15.18 25.65 2.22
C LEU A 67 -14.64 27.05 2.55
N ILE A 68 -13.35 27.17 2.83
CA ILE A 68 -12.75 28.42 3.34
C ILE A 68 -12.14 29.25 2.23
N SER A 69 -11.46 28.65 1.27
CA SER A 69 -10.74 29.38 0.22
C SER A 69 -10.47 28.54 -1.01
N TRP A 70 -11.21 28.80 -2.06
CA TRP A 70 -11.06 28.12 -3.36
C TRP A 70 -9.61 28.13 -3.90
N LYS A 71 -8.87 29.22 -3.65
CA LYS A 71 -7.47 29.33 -4.12
C LYS A 71 -6.56 28.35 -3.40
N HIS A 72 -6.68 28.22 -2.08
CA HIS A 72 -5.89 27.27 -1.31
C HIS A 72 -6.33 25.84 -1.60
N PHE A 73 -7.64 25.61 -1.83
CA PHE A 73 -8.14 24.33 -2.30
C PHE A 73 -7.43 23.88 -3.59
N LEU A 74 -7.37 24.74 -4.61
CA LEU A 74 -6.72 24.39 -5.89
C LEU A 74 -5.22 24.10 -5.72
N VAL A 75 -4.51 24.86 -4.88
CA VAL A 75 -3.10 24.61 -4.59
C VAL A 75 -2.92 23.26 -3.88
N VAL A 76 -3.70 22.99 -2.83
CA VAL A 76 -3.61 21.73 -2.10
C VAL A 76 -4.02 20.56 -2.98
N LEU A 77 -5.07 20.71 -3.81
CA LEU A 77 -5.50 19.69 -4.77
C LEU A 77 -4.38 19.36 -5.76
N PHE A 78 -3.74 20.37 -6.34
CA PHE A 78 -2.61 20.16 -7.24
C PHE A 78 -1.45 19.46 -6.54
N LEU A 79 -1.07 19.89 -5.35
CA LEU A 79 -0.03 19.23 -4.57
C LEU A 79 -0.40 17.79 -4.17
N SER A 80 -1.68 17.54 -3.86
CA SER A 80 -2.13 16.20 -3.47
C SER A 80 -2.27 15.23 -4.65
N SER A 81 -2.34 15.72 -5.89
CA SER A 81 -2.52 14.88 -7.09
C SER A 81 -1.40 13.86 -7.26
N GLY A 82 -0.18 14.19 -6.85
CA GLY A 82 0.94 13.25 -6.85
C GLY A 82 0.76 12.04 -5.95
N LEU A 83 -0.13 12.10 -4.94
CA LEU A 83 -0.40 10.98 -4.04
C LEU A 83 -1.33 9.92 -4.64
N VAL A 84 -1.95 10.19 -5.78
CA VAL A 84 -2.83 9.23 -6.49
C VAL A 84 -2.07 7.95 -6.85
N TYR A 85 -0.82 8.07 -7.27
CA TYR A 85 -0.01 6.92 -7.67
C TYR A 85 0.28 5.93 -6.52
N PRO A 86 0.75 6.35 -5.32
CA PRO A 86 0.89 5.45 -4.19
C PRO A 86 -0.42 4.79 -3.77
N ILE A 87 -1.55 5.51 -3.87
CA ILE A 87 -2.87 4.95 -3.56
C ILE A 87 -3.23 3.85 -4.54
N TYR A 88 -3.06 4.09 -5.83
CA TYR A 88 -3.33 3.10 -6.87
C TYR A 88 -2.50 1.82 -6.66
N LEU A 89 -1.23 1.95 -6.24
CA LEU A 89 -0.37 0.80 -5.94
C LEU A 89 -0.79 0.05 -4.67
N SER A 90 -1.24 0.79 -3.64
CA SER A 90 -1.63 0.21 -2.35
C SER A 90 -3.03 -0.42 -2.40
N TYR A 91 -3.90 0.14 -3.21
CA TYR A 91 -5.30 -0.28 -3.36
C TYR A 91 -5.64 -0.35 -4.85
N PRO A 92 -5.44 -1.50 -5.51
CA PRO A 92 -5.86 -1.69 -6.90
C PRO A 92 -7.39 -1.75 -6.95
N LEU A 93 -8.05 -0.58 -6.84
CA LEU A 93 -9.51 -0.44 -6.86
C LEU A 93 -10.10 -0.83 -8.22
N ILE A 94 -9.30 -0.77 -9.27
CA ILE A 94 -9.69 -1.13 -10.64
C ILE A 94 -8.87 -2.37 -11.02
N GLN A 95 -9.41 -3.53 -10.72
CA GLN A 95 -8.94 -4.75 -11.36
C GLN A 95 -9.50 -4.74 -12.80
N PHE A 96 -8.64 -4.45 -13.77
CA PHE A 96 -8.97 -4.75 -15.15
C PHE A 96 -9.08 -6.26 -15.25
N ASN A 97 -10.31 -6.76 -15.25
CA ASN A 97 -10.63 -8.17 -15.40
C ASN A 97 -10.33 -8.55 -16.85
N ASN A 98 -9.05 -8.66 -17.16
CA ASN A 98 -8.62 -9.23 -18.42
C ASN A 98 -9.04 -10.70 -18.38
N LYS A 99 -10.15 -11.02 -19.04
CA LYS A 99 -10.52 -12.42 -19.27
C LYS A 99 -9.29 -13.09 -19.87
N PRO A 100 -8.83 -14.21 -19.31
CA PRO A 100 -7.68 -14.91 -19.87
C PRO A 100 -7.97 -15.24 -21.32
N THR A 101 -7.20 -14.65 -22.24
CA THR A 101 -7.34 -14.87 -23.69
C THR A 101 -6.57 -16.10 -24.15
N LYS A 102 -5.89 -16.79 -23.25
CA LYS A 102 -5.13 -18.04 -23.52
C LYS A 102 -5.47 -19.09 -22.46
N GLU A 103 -5.33 -20.33 -22.83
CA GLU A 103 -5.41 -21.47 -21.92
C GLU A 103 -4.42 -21.26 -20.76
N ILE A 104 -4.90 -21.51 -19.55
CA ILE A 104 -4.07 -21.38 -18.34
C ILE A 104 -3.15 -22.60 -18.33
N ASN A 105 -1.86 -22.39 -18.59
CA ASN A 105 -0.85 -23.44 -18.64
C ASN A 105 -0.06 -23.56 -17.32
N LEU A 106 -0.31 -22.70 -16.33
CA LEU A 106 0.41 -22.69 -15.06
C LEU A 106 -0.54 -22.37 -13.91
N SER A 107 -0.57 -23.26 -12.93
CA SER A 107 -1.29 -23.05 -11.67
C SER A 107 -0.33 -22.65 -10.56
N VAL A 108 -0.69 -21.60 -9.79
CA VAL A 108 0.11 -21.09 -8.68
C VAL A 108 -0.76 -21.05 -7.43
N LEU A 109 -0.30 -21.69 -6.36
CA LEU A 109 -0.92 -21.65 -5.03
C LEU A 109 -0.05 -20.83 -4.07
N THR A 110 -0.64 -19.85 -3.43
CA THR A 110 -0.03 -19.16 -2.30
C THR A 110 -0.82 -19.51 -1.04
N PHE A 111 -0.13 -19.97 0.01
CA PHE A 111 -0.76 -20.44 1.23
C PHE A 111 0.11 -20.15 2.45
N ASN A 112 -0.49 -19.58 3.50
CA ASN A 112 0.17 -19.46 4.80
C ASN A 112 -0.07 -20.74 5.58
N THR A 113 0.99 -21.50 5.88
CA THR A 113 0.90 -22.80 6.55
C THR A 113 0.75 -22.69 8.06
N HIS A 114 0.91 -21.49 8.62
CA HIS A 114 0.90 -21.26 10.08
C HIS A 114 1.81 -22.25 10.84
N GLY A 115 2.96 -22.57 10.25
CA GLY A 115 3.89 -23.56 10.81
C GLY A 115 3.34 -24.98 10.85
N PHE A 116 2.36 -25.34 9.99
CA PHE A 116 1.69 -26.64 9.97
C PHE A 116 1.10 -27.06 11.35
N LYS A 117 0.64 -26.07 12.13
CA LYS A 117 0.06 -26.32 13.45
C LYS A 117 -1.40 -26.80 13.37
N GLU A 118 -2.09 -26.47 12.29
CA GLU A 118 -3.49 -26.83 12.09
C GLU A 118 -3.59 -28.21 11.43
N GLU A 119 -4.45 -29.05 11.99
CA GLU A 119 -4.81 -30.34 11.38
C GLU A 119 -5.50 -30.08 10.04
N GLY A 120 -5.21 -30.89 9.03
CA GLY A 120 -5.77 -30.75 7.69
C GLY A 120 -4.98 -29.84 6.73
N THR A 121 -3.99 -29.06 7.21
CA THR A 121 -3.17 -28.19 6.35
C THR A 121 -2.47 -28.99 5.24
N LYS A 122 -1.94 -30.16 5.53
CA LYS A 122 -1.25 -31.01 4.55
C LYS A 122 -2.23 -31.60 3.54
N GLU A 123 -3.35 -32.12 4.00
CA GLU A 123 -4.42 -32.66 3.17
C GLU A 123 -4.95 -31.60 2.20
N LEU A 124 -5.09 -30.37 2.67
CA LEU A 124 -5.52 -29.25 1.85
C LEU A 124 -4.50 -28.92 0.75
N LEU A 125 -3.20 -28.94 1.06
CA LEU A 125 -2.14 -28.71 0.08
C LEU A 125 -2.09 -29.84 -0.96
N ILE A 126 -2.22 -31.10 -0.54
CA ILE A 126 -2.24 -32.27 -1.43
C ILE A 126 -3.46 -32.19 -2.36
N LYS A 127 -4.62 -31.83 -1.84
CA LYS A 127 -5.87 -31.70 -2.61
C LYS A 127 -5.81 -30.60 -3.64
N ASN A 128 -5.09 -29.50 -3.35
CA ASN A 128 -4.94 -28.34 -4.23
C ASN A 128 -3.54 -28.24 -4.85
N LYS A 129 -2.94 -29.40 -5.18
CA LYS A 129 -1.60 -29.45 -5.80
C LYS A 129 -1.56 -28.57 -7.06
N SER A 130 -0.62 -27.64 -7.10
CA SER A 130 -0.44 -26.68 -8.18
C SER A 130 0.99 -26.78 -8.73
N ASP A 131 1.25 -26.27 -9.93
CA ASP A 131 2.56 -26.32 -10.55
C ASP A 131 3.63 -25.56 -9.74
N ILE A 132 3.22 -24.47 -9.08
CA ILE A 132 4.07 -23.70 -8.16
C ILE A 132 3.31 -23.52 -6.85
N MET A 133 3.96 -23.88 -5.72
CA MET A 133 3.42 -23.64 -4.39
C MET A 133 4.34 -22.70 -3.61
N LEU A 134 3.82 -21.53 -3.22
CA LEU A 134 4.49 -20.53 -2.38
C LEU A 134 3.96 -20.64 -0.95
N LEU A 135 4.69 -21.34 -0.11
CA LEU A 135 4.29 -21.60 1.28
C LEU A 135 4.91 -20.56 2.21
N GLN A 136 4.07 -19.80 2.91
CA GLN A 136 4.47 -18.85 3.93
C GLN A 136 4.51 -19.53 5.30
N GLU A 137 5.38 -19.05 6.19
CA GLU A 137 5.57 -19.58 7.55
C GLU A 137 5.93 -21.08 7.59
N ALA A 138 6.52 -21.61 6.53
CA ALA A 138 7.04 -22.97 6.48
C ALA A 138 8.49 -22.99 7.00
N TYR A 139 8.71 -23.32 8.25
CA TYR A 139 10.04 -23.34 8.89
C TYR A 139 10.89 -24.52 8.37
N GLU A 140 12.23 -24.34 8.34
CA GLU A 140 13.19 -25.33 7.78
C GLU A 140 13.02 -26.76 8.31
N GLY A 141 12.71 -26.94 9.60
CA GLY A 141 12.48 -28.27 10.18
C GLY A 141 11.22 -28.97 9.66
N GLN A 142 10.31 -28.23 9.06
CA GLN A 142 9.03 -28.75 8.55
C GLN A 142 9.07 -28.98 7.04
N GLN A 143 9.98 -28.33 6.31
CA GLN A 143 10.24 -28.63 4.89
C GLN A 143 10.65 -30.10 4.70
N LYS A 144 11.41 -30.67 5.65
CA LYS A 144 11.77 -32.10 5.62
C LYS A 144 10.55 -33.02 5.75
N LYS A 145 9.48 -32.58 6.42
CA LYS A 145 8.23 -33.32 6.54
C LYS A 145 7.38 -33.27 5.26
N LEU A 146 7.57 -32.24 4.42
CA LEU A 146 6.92 -32.10 3.12
C LEU A 146 7.65 -32.88 2.03
N LYS A 147 8.95 -33.16 2.19
CA LYS A 147 9.74 -33.97 1.24
C LYS A 147 9.43 -35.47 1.31
N ASN A 148 8.34 -35.87 1.95
CA ASN A 148 7.81 -37.23 1.86
C ASN A 148 7.27 -37.48 0.43
N GLU A 149 6.98 -38.74 0.13
CA GLU A 149 6.66 -39.23 -1.23
C GLU A 149 5.65 -38.40 -2.04
N GLU A 150 4.77 -37.67 -1.35
CA GLU A 150 3.69 -36.88 -1.96
C GLU A 150 4.14 -35.56 -2.60
N PHE A 151 5.31 -35.02 -2.21
CA PHE A 151 5.87 -33.76 -2.71
C PHE A 151 7.29 -33.93 -3.26
N LYS A 152 7.64 -35.11 -3.73
CA LYS A 152 8.98 -35.38 -4.28
C LYS A 152 9.35 -34.55 -5.50
N ASP A 153 8.34 -34.10 -6.25
CA ASP A 153 8.49 -33.38 -7.52
C ASP A 153 8.58 -31.86 -7.34
N TYR A 154 8.68 -31.35 -6.10
CA TYR A 154 8.78 -29.93 -5.77
C TYR A 154 10.11 -29.53 -5.16
#